data_7006591d2779427b1481d0b57b4a10a5
#
_entry.id   7006591d2779427b1481d0b57b4a10a5
#
_cell.length_a   1.000
_cell.length_b   1.000
_cell.length_c   1.000
_cell.angle_alpha   90.00
_cell.angle_beta   90.00
_cell.angle_gamma   90.00
#
_symmetry.space_group_name_H-M   'P 1'
#
loop_
_entity.id
_entity.type
_entity.pdbx_description
1 polymer ?
#
loop_
_entity_poly.entity_id
_entity_poly.type
_entity_poly.pdbx_seq_one_letter_code
_entity_poly.pdbx_strand_id
1 'polypeptide(L)'
;MELSSRSISAVTLFVAELDRSKRWYAEGLGLDKVFEDEHSAVFRFANTIVNLLVASEADELIAPAAVGRAGTGARSQLTIGVDDVPAACATLAQRGVALLNGPVDRPWGVRTAALTDPDGHIWELAQELP
;
A
#
# COMPACT_ATOMS: atom_id res chain seq x y z
N MET A 1 9.95 28.55 -3.18
CA MET A 1 10.11 27.13 -2.79
C MET A 1 9.61 26.26 -3.93
N GLU A 2 10.44 25.35 -4.39
CA GLU A 2 10.07 24.44 -5.47
C GLU A 2 9.70 23.09 -4.88
N LEU A 3 8.42 22.75 -4.89
CA LEU A 3 7.96 21.47 -4.37
C LEU A 3 8.42 20.29 -5.23
N SER A 4 8.56 20.50 -6.54
CA SER A 4 8.98 19.44 -7.45
C SER A 4 10.42 18.94 -7.19
N SER A 5 11.24 19.71 -6.48
CA SER A 5 12.60 19.30 -6.09
C SER A 5 12.63 18.60 -4.73
N ARG A 6 11.48 18.43 -4.11
CA ARG A 6 11.36 17.73 -2.83
C ARG A 6 10.94 16.28 -3.03
N SER A 7 11.16 15.47 -2.02
CA SER A 7 10.76 14.06 -2.02
C SER A 7 9.41 13.91 -1.32
N ILE A 8 8.69 12.85 -1.66
CA ILE A 8 7.53 12.44 -0.87
C ILE A 8 8.08 11.70 0.35
N SER A 9 7.93 12.31 1.53
CA SER A 9 8.52 11.79 2.77
C SER A 9 7.73 10.64 3.36
N ALA A 10 6.43 10.60 3.13
CA ALA A 10 5.57 9.56 3.67
C ALA A 10 4.28 9.48 2.88
N VAL A 11 3.72 8.29 2.82
CA VAL A 11 2.34 8.06 2.38
C VAL A 11 1.59 7.58 3.61
N THR A 12 0.51 8.26 3.98
CA THR A 12 -0.33 7.85 5.10
C THR A 12 -1.61 7.23 4.57
N LEU A 13 -1.89 6.01 5.01
CA LEU A 13 -3.11 5.29 4.68
C LEU A 13 -3.98 5.21 5.93
N PHE A 14 -5.25 5.57 5.79
CA PHE A 14 -6.19 5.53 6.90
C PHE A 14 -6.77 4.13 7.03
N VAL A 15 -6.74 3.58 8.24
CA VAL A 15 -7.13 2.20 8.49
C VAL A 15 -8.21 2.14 9.57
N ALA A 16 -9.11 1.17 9.45
CA ALA A 16 -10.17 0.97 10.43
C ALA A 16 -9.67 0.19 11.64
N GLU A 17 -8.90 -0.87 11.41
CA GLU A 17 -8.41 -1.76 12.47
C GLU A 17 -6.89 -1.93 12.34
N LEU A 18 -6.16 -1.24 13.21
CA LEU A 18 -4.71 -1.14 13.10
C LEU A 18 -4.01 -2.51 13.17
N ASP A 19 -4.40 -3.38 14.09
CA ASP A 19 -3.74 -4.68 14.25
C ASP A 19 -3.87 -5.55 13.01
N ARG A 20 -5.04 -5.55 12.38
CA ARG A 20 -5.28 -6.28 11.14
C ARG A 20 -4.38 -5.76 10.02
N SER A 21 -4.32 -4.45 9.88
CA SER A 21 -3.50 -3.81 8.85
C SER A 21 -2.02 -4.02 9.11
N LYS A 22 -1.56 -3.91 10.37
CA LYS A 22 -0.16 -4.21 10.71
C LYS A 22 0.25 -5.61 10.26
N ARG A 23 -0.60 -6.60 10.51
CA ARG A 23 -0.30 -7.98 10.09
C ARG A 23 -0.19 -8.09 8.57
N TRP A 24 -1.10 -7.45 7.86
CA TRP A 24 -1.09 -7.51 6.39
C TRP A 24 0.19 -6.92 5.81
N TYR A 25 0.63 -5.77 6.31
CA TYR A 25 1.84 -5.12 5.81
C TYR A 25 3.12 -5.82 6.27
N ALA A 26 3.17 -6.27 7.51
CA ALA A 26 4.35 -6.95 8.06
C ALA A 26 4.48 -8.39 7.53
N GLU A 27 3.43 -9.17 7.62
CA GLU A 27 3.46 -10.59 7.27
C GLU A 27 3.11 -10.84 5.82
N GLY A 28 2.14 -10.10 5.28
CA GLY A 28 1.69 -10.25 3.89
C GLY A 28 2.68 -9.65 2.91
N LEU A 29 2.95 -8.35 2.99
CA LEU A 29 3.92 -7.70 2.12
C LEU A 29 5.37 -7.92 2.55
N GLY A 30 5.60 -8.34 3.78
CA GLY A 30 6.94 -8.59 4.28
C GLY A 30 7.75 -7.33 4.55
N LEU A 31 7.07 -6.23 4.90
CA LEU A 31 7.75 -4.95 5.15
C LEU A 31 8.29 -4.87 6.57
N ASP A 32 9.38 -4.12 6.72
CA ASP A 32 9.96 -3.82 8.04
C ASP A 32 9.17 -2.71 8.72
N LYS A 33 8.66 -3.01 9.92
CA LYS A 33 8.03 -2.01 10.77
C LYS A 33 9.12 -1.23 11.50
N VAL A 34 9.12 0.09 11.35
CA VAL A 34 10.15 0.95 11.94
C VAL A 34 9.66 1.79 13.10
N PHE A 35 8.35 1.85 13.31
CA PHE A 35 7.73 2.56 14.43
C PHE A 35 6.30 2.07 14.61
N GLU A 36 5.81 2.10 15.85
CA GLU A 36 4.38 1.93 16.14
C GLU A 36 4.03 2.58 17.47
N ASP A 37 2.75 2.97 17.58
CA ASP A 37 2.13 3.38 18.82
C ASP A 37 0.69 2.87 18.85
N GLU A 38 -0.15 3.43 19.74
CA GLU A 38 -1.55 2.98 19.88
C GLU A 38 -2.41 3.25 18.64
N HIS A 39 -2.02 4.22 17.82
CA HIS A 39 -2.85 4.73 16.73
C HIS A 39 -2.22 4.58 15.36
N SER A 40 -0.96 4.20 15.29
CA SER A 40 -0.24 4.17 14.02
C SER A 40 0.84 3.10 13.98
N ALA A 41 1.25 2.76 12.75
CA ALA A 41 2.40 1.90 12.50
C ALA A 41 3.07 2.35 11.21
N VAL A 42 4.39 2.40 11.21
CA VAL A 42 5.17 2.87 10.07
C VAL A 42 5.99 1.72 9.50
N PHE A 43 5.89 1.54 8.19
CA PHE A 43 6.62 0.53 7.43
C PHE A 43 7.53 1.19 6.41
N ARG A 44 8.68 0.58 6.15
CA ARG A 44 9.70 1.15 5.28
C ARG A 44 9.71 0.50 3.90
N PHE A 45 9.75 1.36 2.87
CA PHE A 45 10.19 1.02 1.53
C PHE A 45 11.57 1.64 1.28
N ALA A 46 12.20 1.29 0.16
CA ALA A 46 13.55 1.79 -0.15
C ALA A 46 13.63 3.32 -0.22
N ASN A 47 12.56 3.97 -0.69
CA ASN A 47 12.57 5.41 -1.00
C ASN A 47 11.56 6.22 -0.18
N THR A 48 10.73 5.59 0.62
CA THR A 48 9.74 6.31 1.43
C THR A 48 9.21 5.39 2.53
N ILE A 49 8.34 5.93 3.36
CA ILE A 49 7.65 5.16 4.38
C ILE A 49 6.15 5.18 4.12
N VAL A 50 5.47 4.14 4.59
CA VAL A 50 4.01 4.09 4.62
C VAL A 50 3.60 4.08 6.09
N ASN A 51 2.79 5.08 6.45
CA ASN A 51 2.23 5.22 7.79
C ASN A 51 0.79 4.73 7.76
N LEU A 52 0.48 3.76 8.60
CA LEU A 52 -0.90 3.34 8.82
C LEU A 52 -1.43 4.12 10.01
N LEU A 53 -2.49 4.88 9.81
CA LEU A 53 -3.08 5.71 10.86
C LEU A 53 -4.54 5.35 11.04
N VAL A 54 -4.94 5.09 12.29
CA VAL A 54 -6.33 4.81 12.61
C VAL A 54 -7.21 5.97 12.14
N ALA A 55 -8.30 5.65 11.45
CA ALA A 55 -9.18 6.64 10.82
C ALA A 55 -9.69 7.70 11.82
N SER A 56 -9.96 7.30 13.07
CA SER A 56 -10.43 8.25 14.09
C SER A 56 -9.41 9.34 14.42
N GLU A 57 -8.10 9.05 14.27
CA GLU A 57 -7.04 10.04 14.49
C GLU A 57 -6.78 10.86 13.23
N ALA A 58 -7.19 10.37 12.08
CA ALA A 58 -6.97 11.04 10.80
C ALA A 58 -7.87 12.27 10.63
N ASP A 59 -9.04 12.28 11.25
CA ASP A 59 -10.01 13.36 11.09
C ASP A 59 -9.43 14.73 11.40
N GLU A 60 -8.62 14.83 12.44
CA GLU A 60 -7.97 16.10 12.82
C GLU A 60 -6.97 16.57 11.77
N LEU A 61 -6.29 15.63 11.12
CA LEU A 61 -5.25 15.95 10.14
C LEU A 61 -5.81 16.52 8.85
N ILE A 62 -6.97 16.06 8.44
CA ILE A 62 -7.53 16.40 7.14
C ILE A 62 -8.77 17.27 7.23
N ALA A 63 -9.16 17.69 8.46
CA ALA A 63 -10.34 18.53 8.64
C ALA A 63 -10.25 19.79 7.75
N PRO A 64 -11.34 20.24 7.14
CA PRO A 64 -12.72 19.76 7.28
C PRO A 64 -13.10 18.58 6.36
N ALA A 65 -12.14 17.97 5.66
CA ALA A 65 -12.43 16.77 4.87
C ALA A 65 -12.71 15.58 5.79
N ALA A 66 -13.43 14.59 5.27
CA ALA A 66 -13.75 13.38 6.01
C ALA A 66 -12.97 12.19 5.46
N VAL A 67 -12.66 11.24 6.33
CA VAL A 67 -12.04 9.99 5.93
C VAL A 67 -13.04 9.16 5.12
N GLY A 68 -12.62 8.67 3.95
CA GLY A 68 -13.41 7.72 3.16
C GLY A 68 -13.47 6.37 3.87
N ARG A 69 -14.65 5.76 3.90
CA ARG A 69 -14.82 4.47 4.56
C ARG A 69 -14.52 3.32 3.62
N ALA A 70 -14.17 2.16 4.19
CA ALA A 70 -13.97 0.94 3.43
C ALA A 70 -15.26 0.62 2.63
N GLY A 71 -15.09 0.14 1.40
CA GLY A 71 -16.21 -0.21 0.53
C GLY A 71 -16.77 0.93 -0.32
N THR A 72 -16.24 2.15 -0.17
CA THR A 72 -16.69 3.29 -0.98
C THR A 72 -15.97 3.39 -2.33
N GLY A 73 -15.09 2.43 -2.62
CA GLY A 73 -14.30 2.39 -3.85
C GLY A 73 -12.86 2.88 -3.63
N ALA A 74 -11.98 2.50 -4.54
CA ALA A 74 -10.59 2.92 -4.51
C ALA A 74 -10.43 4.27 -5.21
N ARG A 75 -9.59 5.15 -4.65
CA ARG A 75 -9.34 6.47 -5.23
C ARG A 75 -7.89 6.64 -5.68
N SER A 76 -7.06 5.65 -5.43
CA SER A 76 -5.65 5.69 -5.80
C SER A 76 -5.08 4.28 -5.82
N GLN A 77 -3.91 4.17 -6.41
CA GLN A 77 -3.10 2.97 -6.26
C GLN A 77 -1.64 3.38 -6.09
N LEU A 78 -0.91 2.54 -5.39
CA LEU A 78 0.54 2.68 -5.22
C LEU A 78 1.20 1.54 -5.96
N THR A 79 2.23 1.84 -6.74
CA THR A 79 2.90 0.85 -7.57
C THR A 79 4.28 0.54 -7.02
N ILE A 80 4.56 -0.75 -6.88
CA ILE A 80 5.86 -1.28 -6.49
C ILE A 80 6.49 -1.92 -7.72
N GLY A 81 7.65 -1.41 -8.15
CA GLY A 81 8.42 -2.04 -9.22
C GLY A 81 9.07 -3.31 -8.70
N VAL A 82 8.91 -4.41 -9.42
CA VAL A 82 9.51 -5.71 -9.10
C VAL A 82 10.15 -6.29 -10.34
N ASP A 83 11.08 -7.23 -10.16
CA ASP A 83 11.76 -7.87 -11.28
C ASP A 83 10.94 -8.99 -11.93
N ASP A 84 10.07 -9.62 -11.17
CA ASP A 84 9.32 -10.81 -11.60
C ASP A 84 7.96 -10.83 -10.91
N VAL A 85 6.93 -10.38 -11.60
CA VAL A 85 5.58 -10.32 -11.05
C VAL A 85 5.03 -11.71 -10.71
N PRO A 86 5.15 -12.73 -11.57
CA PRO A 86 4.66 -14.07 -11.19
C PRO A 86 5.33 -14.63 -9.93
N ALA A 87 6.65 -14.43 -9.77
CA ALA A 87 7.35 -14.88 -8.57
C ALA A 87 6.89 -14.13 -7.33
N ALA A 88 6.70 -12.82 -7.43
CA ALA A 88 6.19 -12.01 -6.34
C ALA A 88 4.76 -12.46 -5.95
N CYS A 89 3.91 -12.74 -6.92
CA CYS A 89 2.56 -13.25 -6.67
C CYS A 89 2.58 -14.60 -5.95
N ALA A 90 3.50 -15.49 -6.33
CA ALA A 90 3.64 -16.78 -5.67
C ALA A 90 4.04 -16.62 -4.20
N THR A 91 4.98 -15.72 -3.92
CA THR A 91 5.40 -15.40 -2.54
C THR A 91 4.22 -14.85 -1.73
N LEU A 92 3.47 -13.92 -2.31
CA LEU A 92 2.31 -13.33 -1.65
C LEU A 92 1.22 -14.38 -1.35
N ALA A 93 0.98 -15.29 -2.29
CA ALA A 93 0.02 -16.37 -2.09
C ALA A 93 0.40 -17.27 -0.91
N GLN A 94 1.70 -17.57 -0.75
CA GLN A 94 2.20 -18.34 0.38
C GLN A 94 1.97 -17.63 1.71
N ARG A 95 1.91 -16.31 1.69
CA ARG A 95 1.67 -15.47 2.87
C ARG A 95 0.19 -15.17 3.08
N GLY A 96 -0.68 -15.77 2.28
CA GLY A 96 -2.13 -15.59 2.41
C GLY A 96 -2.67 -14.29 1.82
N VAL A 97 -1.89 -13.60 0.99
CA VAL A 97 -2.34 -12.37 0.32
C VAL A 97 -3.02 -12.73 -0.99
N ALA A 98 -4.29 -12.34 -1.12
CA ALA A 98 -5.06 -12.58 -2.35
C ALA A 98 -4.82 -11.48 -3.36
N LEU A 99 -4.78 -11.85 -4.64
CA LEU A 99 -4.70 -10.89 -5.73
C LEU A 99 -6.09 -10.32 -6.04
N LEU A 100 -6.12 -9.04 -6.39
CA LEU A 100 -7.30 -8.42 -6.97
C LEU A 100 -7.40 -8.81 -8.45
N ASN A 101 -6.27 -8.76 -9.17
CA ASN A 101 -6.17 -9.18 -10.55
C ASN A 101 -4.73 -9.49 -10.93
N GLY A 102 -4.55 -10.06 -12.11
CA GLY A 102 -3.24 -10.34 -12.69
C GLY A 102 -2.67 -11.72 -12.29
N PRO A 103 -1.46 -12.05 -12.70
CA PRO A 103 -0.61 -11.26 -13.60
C PRO A 103 -1.20 -11.06 -14.99
N VAL A 104 -1.01 -9.89 -15.55
CA VAL A 104 -1.48 -9.57 -16.91
C VAL A 104 -0.46 -8.64 -17.60
N ASP A 105 -0.22 -8.91 -18.89
CA ASP A 105 0.66 -8.08 -19.69
C ASP A 105 -0.17 -6.91 -20.27
N ARG A 106 0.28 -5.70 -19.96
CA ARG A 106 -0.40 -4.50 -20.40
C ARG A 106 0.17 -4.01 -21.74
N PRO A 107 -0.65 -3.36 -22.58
CA PRO A 107 -0.17 -2.92 -23.90
C PRO A 107 0.96 -1.89 -23.85
N TRP A 108 1.19 -1.24 -22.71
CA TRP A 108 2.28 -0.27 -22.55
C TRP A 108 3.59 -0.86 -22.04
N GLY A 109 3.76 -2.18 -22.13
CA GLY A 109 5.06 -2.82 -21.93
C GLY A 109 5.38 -3.24 -20.50
N VAL A 110 4.37 -3.40 -19.65
CA VAL A 110 4.57 -3.87 -18.29
C VAL A 110 3.67 -5.06 -17.98
N ARG A 111 4.12 -5.90 -17.06
CA ARG A 111 3.31 -6.98 -16.48
C ARG A 111 2.91 -6.54 -15.09
N THR A 112 1.62 -6.60 -14.78
CA THR A 112 1.10 -6.11 -13.50
C THR A 112 0.25 -7.14 -12.79
N ALA A 113 0.18 -6.97 -11.46
CA ALA A 113 -0.80 -7.64 -10.62
C ALA A 113 -1.21 -6.65 -9.53
N ALA A 114 -2.45 -6.69 -9.11
CA ALA A 114 -2.93 -5.78 -8.08
C ALA A 114 -3.38 -6.55 -6.84
N LEU A 115 -3.21 -5.92 -5.70
CA LEU A 115 -3.61 -6.42 -4.38
C LEU A 115 -4.51 -5.38 -3.72
N THR A 116 -5.39 -5.84 -2.86
CA THR A 116 -6.21 -4.95 -2.02
C THR A 116 -5.85 -5.21 -0.57
N ASP A 117 -5.50 -4.15 0.17
CA ASP A 117 -5.26 -4.28 1.60
C ASP A 117 -6.59 -4.40 2.36
N PRO A 118 -6.58 -4.63 3.69
CA PRO A 118 -7.82 -4.84 4.44
C PRO A 118 -8.83 -3.69 4.38
N ASP A 119 -8.38 -2.47 4.08
CA ASP A 119 -9.26 -1.29 4.01
C ASP A 119 -9.63 -0.91 2.57
N GLY A 120 -9.16 -1.65 1.58
CA GLY A 120 -9.46 -1.38 0.18
C GLY A 120 -8.43 -0.51 -0.53
N HIS A 121 -7.29 -0.23 0.10
CA HIS A 121 -6.19 0.46 -0.58
C HIS A 121 -5.55 -0.47 -1.61
N ILE A 122 -5.31 0.05 -2.80
CA ILE A 122 -4.82 -0.74 -3.92
C ILE A 122 -3.31 -0.62 -4.06
N TRP A 123 -2.64 -1.77 -4.14
CA TRP A 123 -1.22 -1.89 -4.46
C TRP A 123 -1.07 -2.61 -5.78
N GLU A 124 -0.23 -2.08 -6.64
CA GLU A 124 0.11 -2.70 -7.91
C GLU A 124 1.56 -3.16 -7.87
N LEU A 125 1.82 -4.38 -8.35
CA LEU A 125 3.17 -4.84 -8.66
C LEU A 125 3.36 -4.67 -10.16
N ALA A 126 4.49 -4.11 -10.57
CA ALA A 126 4.77 -3.85 -11.98
C ALA A 126 6.19 -4.28 -12.35
N GLN A 127 6.29 -5.02 -13.46
CA GLN A 127 7.53 -5.52 -14.05
C GLN A 127 7.64 -4.98 -15.46
N GLU A 128 8.77 -4.39 -15.81
CA GLU A 128 9.01 -3.99 -17.18
C GLU A 128 9.26 -5.22 -18.05
N LEU A 129 8.60 -5.28 -19.21
CA LEU A 129 8.80 -6.34 -20.19
C LEU A 129 9.90 -5.96 -21.16
N PRO A 130 10.68 -6.96 -21.67
CA PRO A 130 11.75 -6.70 -22.63
C PRO A 130 11.23 -6.24 -23.99
#